data_f2a3bac46bdc64c3b13a4a1da6c03fa5
#
_entry.id   f2a3bac46bdc64c3b13a4a1da6c03fa5
#
_cell.length_a   1.000
_cell.length_b   1.000
_cell.length_c   1.000
_cell.angle_alpha   90.00
_cell.angle_beta   90.00
_cell.angle_gamma   90.00
#
_symmetry.space_group_name_H-M   'P 1'
#
loop_
_entity.id
_entity.type
_entity.pdbx_description
1 polymer ?
#
loop_
_entity_poly.entity_id
_entity_poly.type
_entity_poly.pdbx_seq_one_letter_code
_entity_poly.pdbx_strand_id
1 'polypeptide(L)' 'MIQTNKEKHPKLIRLPEVIRKTGFGRTWIYELIKAGRFPKQVKISERSIAFIESEIDEWIEQMIAKSRCVSE' A
#
# COMPACT_ATOMS: atom_id res chain seq x y z
N MET A 1 16.10 10.56 19.72
CA MET A 1 15.77 9.60 19.90
C MET A 1 14.53 9.28 19.54
N ILE A 2 13.78 9.66 19.88
CA ILE A 2 12.57 9.39 19.61
C ILE A 2 12.20 9.46 18.22
N GLN A 3 12.79 10.28 17.47
CA GLN A 3 12.43 10.36 16.16
C GLN A 3 12.57 9.12 15.46
N THR A 4 13.45 8.35 15.82
CA THR A 4 13.58 7.14 15.09
C THR A 4 12.36 6.36 15.20
N ASN A 5 11.62 6.55 16.20
CA ASN A 5 10.46 5.78 16.34
C ASN A 5 9.46 6.10 15.33
N LYS A 6 9.46 7.28 14.82
CA LYS A 6 8.52 7.58 13.88
C LYS A 6 8.56 6.68 12.76
N GLU A 7 9.69 6.29 12.37
CA GLU A 7 9.76 5.43 11.27
C GLU A 7 9.26 4.12 11.57
N LYS A 8 9.28 3.75 12.82
CA LYS A 8 8.82 2.45 13.14
C LYS A 8 7.38 2.42 13.49
N HIS A 9 6.68 3.51 13.40
CA HIS A 9 5.29 3.52 13.75
C HIS A 9 4.48 3.28 12.49
N PRO A 10 4.10 2.05 12.21
CA PRO A 10 3.32 1.81 11.01
C PRO A 10 1.96 2.45 11.17
N LYS A 11 1.49 3.08 10.17
CA LYS A 11 0.20 3.69 10.19
C LYS A 11 -0.72 2.84 9.34
N LEU A 12 -1.89 2.53 9.86
CA LEU A 12 -2.85 1.73 9.12
C LEU A 12 -3.83 2.65 8.40
N ILE A 13 -4.08 2.35 7.15
CA ILE A 13 -5.05 3.14 6.38
C ILE A 13 -6.06 2.17 5.80
N ARG A 14 -7.24 2.69 5.52
CA ARG A 14 -8.30 1.86 5.02
C ARG A 14 -8.36 1.94 3.50
N LEU A 15 -9.16 1.07 2.92
CA LEU A 15 -9.25 0.97 1.48
C LEU A 15 -9.55 2.30 0.78
N PRO A 16 -10.46 3.12 1.25
CA PRO A 16 -10.70 4.38 0.56
C PRO A 16 -9.43 5.23 0.45
N GLU A 17 -8.60 5.16 1.46
CA GLU A 17 -7.38 5.93 1.44
C GLU A 17 -6.39 5.31 0.44
N VAL A 18 -6.36 3.99 0.36
CA VAL A 18 -5.49 3.31 -0.59
C VAL A 18 -5.91 3.68 -2.00
N ILE A 19 -7.21 3.71 -2.23
CA ILE A 19 -7.74 4.08 -3.54
C ILE A 19 -7.29 5.49 -3.89
N ARG A 20 -7.36 6.39 -2.91
CA ARG A 20 -6.97 7.75 -3.16
C ARG A 20 -5.48 7.88 -3.44
N LYS A 21 -4.66 7.16 -2.71
CA LYS A 21 -3.23 7.22 -2.90
C LYS A 21 -2.76 6.60 -4.19
N THR A 22 -3.36 5.49 -4.59
CA THR A 22 -2.90 4.80 -5.78
C THR A 22 -3.62 5.24 -7.04
N GLY A 23 -4.83 5.74 -6.90
CA GLY A 23 -5.61 6.08 -8.07
C GLY A 23 -6.29 4.89 -8.69
N PHE A 24 -6.17 3.71 -8.09
CA PHE A 24 -6.80 2.53 -8.64
C PHE A 24 -8.15 2.31 -7.99
N GLY A 25 -9.03 1.63 -8.69
CA GLY A 25 -10.32 1.32 -8.13
C GLY A 25 -10.25 0.09 -7.25
N ARG A 26 -11.31 -0.16 -6.52
CA ARG A 26 -11.36 -1.26 -5.60
C ARG A 26 -11.13 -2.61 -6.28
N THR A 27 -11.77 -2.83 -7.39
CA THR A 27 -11.66 -4.09 -8.07
C THR A 27 -10.22 -4.37 -8.49
N TRP A 28 -9.54 -3.36 -9.01
CA TRP A 28 -8.19 -3.54 -9.46
C TRP A 28 -7.25 -3.83 -8.30
N ILE A 29 -7.48 -3.17 -7.17
CA ILE A 29 -6.64 -3.40 -6.00
C ILE A 29 -6.81 -4.84 -5.52
N TYR A 30 -8.02 -5.35 -5.48
CA TYR A 30 -8.22 -6.72 -5.05
C TYR A 30 -7.63 -7.72 -6.04
N GLU A 31 -7.65 -7.39 -7.31
CA GLU A 31 -7.03 -8.26 -8.29
C GLU A 31 -5.52 -8.32 -8.08
N LEU A 32 -4.92 -7.18 -7.78
CA LEU A 32 -3.49 -7.15 -7.52
C LEU A 32 -3.14 -7.93 -6.26
N ILE A 33 -3.95 -7.82 -5.24
CA ILE A 33 -3.71 -8.56 -4.01
C ILE A 33 -3.77 -10.05 -4.30
N LYS A 34 -4.77 -10.47 -5.07
CA LYS A 34 -4.93 -11.84 -5.38
C LYS A 34 -3.75 -12.38 -6.17
N ALA A 35 -3.20 -11.57 -7.03
CA ALA A 35 -2.08 -11.97 -7.84
C ALA A 35 -0.76 -11.91 -7.08
N GLY A 36 -0.78 -11.45 -5.85
CA GLY A 36 0.44 -11.33 -5.09
C GLY A 36 1.30 -10.17 -5.51
N ARG A 37 0.70 -9.16 -6.14
CA ARG A 37 1.46 -8.02 -6.61
C ARG A 37 1.17 -6.73 -5.87
N PHE A 38 0.55 -6.79 -4.76
CA PHE A 38 0.20 -5.63 -3.97
C PHE A 38 0.47 -5.94 -2.52
N PRO A 39 0.77 -4.94 -1.69
CA PRO A 39 1.01 -5.21 -0.28
C PRO A 39 -0.22 -5.85 0.33
N LYS A 40 0.02 -6.85 1.16
CA LYS A 40 -1.08 -7.58 1.72
C LYS A 40 -1.86 -6.79 2.73
N GLN A 41 -3.14 -7.03 2.78
CA GLN A 41 -3.99 -6.36 3.74
C GLN A 41 -3.76 -6.93 5.12
N VAL A 42 -4.04 -6.12 6.12
CA VAL A 42 -3.92 -6.51 7.50
C VAL A 42 -5.32 -6.66 8.04
N LYS A 43 -5.60 -7.79 8.64
CA LYS A 43 -6.92 -7.99 9.19
C LYS A 43 -6.99 -7.38 10.57
N ILE A 44 -7.86 -6.39 10.74
CA ILE A 44 -8.00 -5.75 12.02
C ILE A 44 -9.02 -6.50 12.87
N SER A 45 -10.08 -6.95 12.25
CA SER A 45 -11.08 -7.69 12.98
C SER A 45 -11.74 -8.58 11.95
N GLU A 46 -12.78 -9.28 12.35
CA GLU A 46 -13.43 -10.20 11.46
C GLU A 46 -13.96 -9.54 10.21
N ARG A 47 -14.36 -8.32 10.31
CA ARG A 47 -14.91 -7.66 9.15
C ARG A 47 -14.15 -6.44 8.70
N SER A 48 -13.03 -6.17 9.30
CA SER A 48 -12.29 -4.96 8.97
C SER A 48 -10.88 -5.28 8.54
N ILE A 49 -10.45 -4.65 7.47
CA ILE A 49 -9.08 -4.82 7.02
C ILE A 49 -8.50 -3.44 6.83
N ALA A 50 -7.19 -3.38 6.81
CA ALA A 50 -6.50 -2.13 6.58
C ALA A 50 -5.20 -2.44 5.86
N PHE A 51 -4.44 -1.42 5.56
CA PHE A 51 -3.16 -1.58 4.90
C PHE A 51 -2.14 -0.76 5.64
N ILE A 52 -0.90 -1.15 5.56
CA ILE A 52 0.16 -0.40 6.23
C ILE A 52 0.59 0.69 5.26
N GLU A 53 0.43 1.93 5.69
CA GLU A 53 0.66 3.06 4.79
C GLU A 53 2.05 3.07 4.19
N SER A 54 3.07 2.77 4.97
CA SER A 54 4.42 2.81 4.45
C SER A 54 4.62 1.77 3.35
N GLU A 55 3.95 0.64 3.45
CA GLU A 55 4.05 -0.37 2.41
C GLU A 55 3.39 0.10 1.14
N ILE A 56 2.26 0.79 1.26
CA ILE A 56 1.57 1.31 0.10
C ILE A 56 2.44 2.37 -0.57
N ASP A 57 3.03 3.26 0.22
CA ASP A 57 3.86 4.31 -0.34
C ASP A 57 5.07 3.73 -1.05
N GLU A 58 5.67 2.72 -0.46
CA GLU A 58 6.82 2.10 -1.05
C GLU A 58 6.45 1.40 -2.35
N TRP A 59 5.31 0.74 -2.35
CA TRP A 59 4.84 0.06 -3.55
C TRP A 59 4.63 1.05 -4.68
N ILE A 60 4.05 2.21 -4.37
CA ILE A 60 3.83 3.23 -5.37
C ILE A 60 5.16 3.70 -5.93
N GLU A 61 6.12 3.92 -5.07
CA GLU A 61 7.43 4.38 -5.52
C GLU A 61 8.09 3.35 -6.41
N GLN A 62 7.94 2.09 -6.06
CA GLN A 62 8.53 1.05 -6.87
C GLN A 62 7.88 0.96 -8.24
N MET A 63 6.58 1.18 -8.31
CA MET A 63 5.91 1.14 -9.58
C MET A 63 6.37 2.28 -10.47
N ILE A 64 6.56 3.45 -9.88
CA ILE A 64 7.04 4.58 -10.63
C ILE A 64 8.45 4.33 -11.13
N ALA A 65 9.28 3.82 -10.26
CA ALA A 65 10.66 3.57 -10.62
C ALA A 65 10.77 2.53 -11.72
N LYS A 66 9.98 1.47 -11.62
CA LYS A 66 10.01 0.45 -12.62
C LYS A 66 9.59 0.99 -13.96
N SER A 67 8.55 1.78 -13.96
CA SER A 67 8.05 2.33 -15.18
C SER A 67 9.09 3.24 -15.84
N ARG A 68 9.75 4.05 -15.04
CA ARG A 68 10.72 4.96 -15.59
C ARG A 68 11.99 4.29 -16.03
N CYS A 69 12.34 3.22 -15.36
CA CYS A 69 13.51 2.51 -15.72
C CYS A 69 13.37 1.83 -17.03
N VAL A 70 12.22 1.33 -17.29
CA VAL A 70 12.02 0.60 -18.48
C VAL A 70 11.94 1.46 -19.67
N SER A 71 11.68 2.68 -19.50
CA SER A 71 11.51 3.49 -20.63
C SER A 71 12.72 3.54 -21.47
N GLU A 72 13.80 3.15 -21.02
CA GLU A 72 14.87 3.20 -21.83
C GLU A 72 15.00 2.10 -22.56
#